data_e77cdbb2593ba603d222b2f340afdc50
#
_entry.id   e77cdbb2593ba603d222b2f340afdc50
#
_cell.length_a   1.000
_cell.length_b   1.000
_cell.length_c   1.000
_cell.angle_alpha   90.00
_cell.angle_beta   90.00
_cell.angle_gamma   90.00
#
_symmetry.space_group_name_H-M   'P 1'
#
loop_
_entity.id
_entity.type
_entity.pdbx_description
1 polymer ?
#
loop_
_entity_poly.entity_id
_entity_poly.type
_entity_poly.pdbx_seq_one_letter_code
_entity_poly.pdbx_strand_id
1 'polypeptide(L)'
;MREVTIFWKRPRLYRIAVGDVCDIFEHAMFLGYIERSPKVVKAIIRCVCVEGKTPHDINALSDFELDEVLTEPSKLEPAWIVVLTLKHPLTLLSAKVGRLTIIPGSKLDANGLHYIIRGSPIAIRVVVTAARMMLRPDRISATSITQEDMEGNSLLSERQMEVLRAAWDEGWYDIPRQITLGDLSKKLGLGRSTVSEHLVRAEGTIIDYFLHGDPSLFDDIGDSD
;
A
#
# COMPACT_ATOMS: atom_id res chain seq x y z
N MET A 1 -11.62 -14.50 3.77
CA MET A 1 -10.87 -13.95 2.62
C MET A 1 -9.40 -14.25 2.78
N ARG A 2 -8.60 -14.11 1.75
CA ARG A 2 -7.13 -14.23 1.82
C ARG A 2 -6.50 -13.06 1.11
N GLU A 3 -5.32 -12.69 1.57
CA GLU A 3 -4.45 -11.73 0.92
C GLU A 3 -3.21 -12.45 0.42
N VAL A 4 -2.75 -12.05 -0.75
CA VAL A 4 -1.55 -12.61 -1.36
C VAL A 4 -0.73 -11.48 -1.94
N THR A 5 0.53 -11.40 -1.56
CA THR A 5 1.54 -10.55 -2.19
C THR A 5 2.30 -11.38 -3.21
N ILE A 6 2.30 -10.91 -4.45
CA ILE A 6 3.10 -11.46 -5.54
C ILE A 6 4.20 -10.46 -5.84
N PHE A 7 5.45 -10.91 -5.76
CA PHE A 7 6.62 -10.04 -5.86
C PHE A 7 7.51 -10.43 -7.03
N TRP A 8 7.94 -9.42 -7.78
CA TRP A 8 8.95 -9.51 -8.83
C TRP A 8 10.07 -8.53 -8.55
N LYS A 9 11.32 -9.01 -8.50
CA LYS A 9 12.50 -8.16 -8.42
C LYS A 9 12.61 -7.24 -9.65
N ARG A 10 13.04 -6.00 -9.47
CA ARG A 10 13.17 -5.03 -10.56
C ARG A 10 13.95 -5.55 -11.78
N PRO A 11 15.12 -6.25 -11.65
CA PRO A 11 15.80 -6.83 -12.81
C PRO A 11 15.00 -7.89 -13.58
N ARG A 12 14.05 -8.55 -12.93
CA ARG A 12 13.16 -9.50 -13.59
C ARG A 12 12.09 -8.82 -14.42
N LEU A 13 11.61 -7.66 -13.99
CA LEU A 13 10.58 -6.89 -14.71
C LEU A 13 11.04 -6.56 -16.12
N TYR A 14 12.32 -6.25 -16.33
CA TYR A 14 12.90 -5.99 -17.66
C TYR A 14 12.93 -7.21 -18.60
N ARG A 15 12.67 -8.40 -18.09
CA ARG A 15 12.56 -9.63 -18.91
C ARG A 15 11.13 -9.99 -19.26
N ILE A 16 10.18 -9.20 -18.82
CA ILE A 16 8.75 -9.35 -19.05
C ILE A 16 8.18 -7.99 -19.50
N ALA A 17 7.02 -7.98 -20.13
CA ALA A 17 6.43 -6.76 -20.73
C ALA A 17 6.17 -5.59 -19.74
N VAL A 18 6.36 -5.80 -18.46
CA VAL A 18 6.21 -4.76 -17.42
C VAL A 18 7.50 -3.95 -17.21
N GLY A 19 8.63 -4.37 -17.80
CA GLY A 19 9.93 -3.73 -17.60
C GLY A 19 9.99 -2.29 -18.06
N ASP A 20 9.36 -2.00 -19.20
CA ASP A 20 9.35 -0.67 -19.80
C ASP A 20 8.66 0.39 -18.88
N VAL A 21 7.78 -0.05 -17.96
CA VAL A 21 7.19 0.82 -16.93
C VAL A 21 8.26 1.34 -15.96
N CYS A 22 9.30 0.53 -15.69
CA CYS A 22 10.42 0.90 -14.84
C CYS A 22 11.32 1.99 -15.43
N ASP A 23 11.27 2.19 -16.76
CA ASP A 23 12.02 3.24 -17.46
C ASP A 23 11.26 4.59 -17.44
N ILE A 24 10.00 4.55 -17.03
CA ILE A 24 9.14 5.73 -16.92
C ILE A 24 8.94 6.11 -15.46
N PHE A 25 8.65 5.14 -14.59
CA PHE A 25 8.40 5.36 -13.18
C PHE A 25 9.52 4.79 -12.31
N GLU A 26 10.11 5.66 -11.51
CA GLU A 26 11.00 5.25 -10.41
C GLU A 26 10.18 4.58 -9.31
N HIS A 27 9.06 5.22 -8.94
CA HIS A 27 8.07 4.71 -8.00
C HIS A 27 6.66 4.86 -8.56
N ALA A 28 5.83 3.87 -8.33
CA ALA A 28 4.40 3.95 -8.62
C ALA A 28 3.62 3.18 -7.54
N MET A 29 2.54 3.77 -7.04
CA MET A 29 1.68 3.17 -6.02
C MET A 29 0.23 3.21 -6.44
N PHE A 30 -0.44 2.09 -6.35
CA PHE A 30 -1.86 1.97 -6.57
C PHE A 30 -2.63 2.58 -5.38
N LEU A 31 -3.49 3.56 -5.66
CA LEU A 31 -4.33 4.21 -4.66
C LEU A 31 -5.76 3.66 -4.66
N GLY A 32 -6.29 3.30 -5.82
CA GLY A 32 -7.65 2.80 -5.93
C GLY A 32 -8.12 2.68 -7.37
N TYR A 33 -9.36 2.21 -7.54
CA TYR A 33 -10.01 2.14 -8.84
C TYR A 33 -10.98 3.30 -9.05
N ILE A 34 -11.04 3.82 -10.28
CA ILE A 34 -12.14 4.64 -10.78
C ILE A 34 -13.17 3.74 -11.45
N GLU A 35 -12.69 2.82 -12.28
CA GLU A 35 -13.52 1.85 -12.97
C GLU A 35 -12.87 0.47 -12.91
N ARG A 36 -13.68 -0.56 -12.68
CA ARG A 36 -13.21 -1.93 -12.68
C ARG A 36 -14.26 -2.85 -13.29
N SER A 37 -14.04 -3.18 -14.54
CA SER A 37 -14.86 -4.12 -15.30
C SER A 37 -13.99 -5.17 -16.01
N PRO A 38 -14.55 -6.27 -16.52
CA PRO A 38 -13.80 -7.25 -17.29
C PRO A 38 -13.15 -6.71 -18.58
N LYS A 39 -13.59 -5.55 -19.03
CA LYS A 39 -13.11 -4.92 -20.28
C LYS A 39 -12.20 -3.73 -20.04
N VAL A 40 -12.41 -3.01 -18.93
CA VAL A 40 -11.71 -1.77 -18.60
C VAL A 40 -11.36 -1.76 -17.12
N VAL A 41 -10.13 -1.42 -16.85
CA VAL A 41 -9.65 -1.17 -15.48
C VAL A 41 -8.98 0.20 -15.48
N LYS A 42 -9.59 1.17 -14.78
CA LYS A 42 -9.03 2.50 -14.56
C LYS A 42 -8.64 2.65 -13.10
N ALA A 43 -7.41 3.05 -12.88
CA ALA A 43 -6.84 3.15 -11.55
C ALA A 43 -6.21 4.52 -11.31
N ILE A 44 -6.29 4.98 -10.06
CA ILE A 44 -5.55 6.13 -9.58
C ILE A 44 -4.19 5.62 -9.11
N ILE A 45 -3.14 6.21 -9.68
CA ILE A 45 -1.76 5.87 -9.38
C ILE A 45 -1.04 7.13 -8.91
N ARG A 46 -0.36 7.04 -7.76
CA ARG A 46 0.64 8.03 -7.34
C ARG A 46 1.98 7.57 -7.89
N CYS A 47 2.69 8.42 -8.62
CA CYS A 47 3.97 8.03 -9.21
C CYS A 47 5.01 9.13 -9.18
N VAL A 48 6.27 8.72 -9.16
CA VAL A 48 7.45 9.55 -9.37
C VAL A 48 8.11 9.08 -10.65
N CYS A 49 8.29 9.98 -11.60
CA CYS A 49 8.90 9.66 -12.88
C CYS A 49 10.43 9.64 -12.78
N VAL A 50 11.06 8.84 -13.62
CA VAL A 50 12.50 8.88 -13.86
C VAL A 50 12.87 10.25 -14.44
N GLU A 51 14.08 10.73 -14.17
CA GLU A 51 14.56 12.02 -14.66
C GLU A 51 14.36 12.16 -16.18
N GLY A 52 13.78 13.27 -16.60
CA GLY A 52 13.45 13.55 -18.01
C GLY A 52 12.22 12.84 -18.56
N LYS A 53 11.49 12.09 -17.71
CA LYS A 53 10.23 11.42 -18.06
C LYS A 53 9.02 12.10 -17.41
N THR A 54 7.87 11.87 -18.03
CA THR A 54 6.56 12.33 -17.54
C THR A 54 5.56 11.17 -17.60
N PRO A 55 4.40 11.27 -16.94
CA PRO A 55 3.37 10.23 -17.05
C PRO A 55 2.85 10.01 -18.46
N HIS A 56 3.01 11.00 -19.37
CA HIS A 56 2.60 10.88 -20.77
C HIS A 56 3.42 9.82 -21.55
N ASP A 57 4.66 9.56 -21.12
CA ASP A 57 5.51 8.53 -21.76
C ASP A 57 4.89 7.13 -21.63
N ILE A 58 3.97 6.89 -20.68
CA ILE A 58 3.29 5.59 -20.52
C ILE A 58 2.46 5.19 -21.74
N ASN A 59 2.00 6.17 -22.52
CA ASN A 59 1.21 5.94 -23.72
C ASN A 59 1.99 5.24 -24.84
N ALA A 60 3.31 5.19 -24.76
CA ALA A 60 4.14 4.38 -25.66
C ALA A 60 3.99 2.87 -25.42
N LEU A 61 3.45 2.47 -24.24
CA LEU A 61 3.28 1.08 -23.85
C LEU A 61 1.86 0.62 -24.15
N SER A 62 1.72 -0.49 -24.88
CA SER A 62 0.42 -1.01 -25.33
C SER A 62 -0.54 -1.39 -24.19
N ASP A 63 0.02 -1.75 -23.04
CA ASP A 63 -0.73 -2.26 -21.89
C ASP A 63 -1.21 -1.17 -20.93
N PHE A 64 -0.90 0.09 -21.25
CA PHE A 64 -1.22 1.24 -20.40
C PHE A 64 -1.68 2.42 -21.25
N GLU A 65 -2.50 3.28 -20.66
CA GLU A 65 -2.93 4.54 -21.27
C GLU A 65 -3.14 5.56 -20.16
N LEU A 66 -2.59 6.75 -20.35
CA LEU A 66 -2.84 7.87 -19.44
C LEU A 66 -4.18 8.52 -19.82
N ASP A 67 -5.17 8.42 -18.90
CA ASP A 67 -6.46 9.08 -19.11
C ASP A 67 -6.42 10.53 -18.62
N GLU A 68 -5.85 10.78 -17.43
CA GLU A 68 -5.91 12.10 -16.80
C GLU A 68 -4.75 12.31 -15.84
N VAL A 69 -4.27 13.55 -15.72
CA VAL A 69 -3.36 13.99 -14.66
C VAL A 69 -4.18 14.76 -13.63
N LEU A 70 -4.31 14.19 -12.43
CA LEU A 70 -5.07 14.78 -11.33
C LEU A 70 -4.25 15.80 -10.55
N THR A 71 -2.95 15.52 -10.37
CA THR A 71 -2.04 16.40 -9.61
C THR A 71 -0.64 16.33 -10.23
N GLU A 72 -0.05 17.50 -10.41
CA GLU A 72 1.34 17.65 -10.83
C GLU A 72 2.28 17.77 -9.61
N PRO A 73 3.56 17.40 -9.75
CA PRO A 73 4.54 17.54 -8.67
C PRO A 73 4.70 18.98 -8.20
N SER A 74 4.88 19.13 -6.92
CA SER A 74 5.17 20.42 -6.27
C SER A 74 6.47 20.35 -5.47
N LYS A 75 6.92 21.49 -4.92
CA LYS A 75 8.10 21.53 -4.05
C LYS A 75 7.92 20.71 -2.76
N LEU A 76 6.68 20.54 -2.30
CA LEU A 76 6.34 19.79 -1.08
C LEU A 76 6.08 18.32 -1.37
N GLU A 77 5.61 18.01 -2.57
CA GLU A 77 5.27 16.64 -2.97
C GLU A 77 5.73 16.38 -4.42
N PRO A 78 6.85 15.67 -4.60
CA PRO A 78 7.44 15.44 -5.93
C PRO A 78 6.76 14.33 -6.73
N ALA A 79 5.52 13.99 -6.40
CA ALA A 79 4.79 12.91 -7.03
C ALA A 79 3.62 13.42 -7.89
N TRP A 80 3.39 12.76 -9.00
CA TRP A 80 2.19 12.89 -9.80
C TRP A 80 1.07 12.02 -9.23
N ILE A 81 -0.17 12.46 -9.37
CA ILE A 81 -1.35 11.61 -9.21
C ILE A 81 -2.05 11.58 -10.56
N VAL A 82 -2.20 10.38 -11.10
CA VAL A 82 -2.72 10.16 -12.45
C VAL A 82 -3.79 9.08 -12.48
N VAL A 83 -4.62 9.12 -13.51
CA VAL A 83 -5.54 8.04 -13.85
C VAL A 83 -4.96 7.27 -15.03
N LEU A 84 -4.74 5.98 -14.84
CA LEU A 84 -4.29 5.10 -15.90
C LEU A 84 -5.35 4.06 -16.25
N THR A 85 -5.58 3.84 -17.53
CA THR A 85 -6.25 2.65 -18.05
C THR A 85 -5.23 1.52 -18.16
N LEU A 86 -5.50 0.42 -17.46
CA LEU A 86 -4.63 -0.76 -17.37
C LEU A 86 -5.17 -1.86 -18.27
N LYS A 87 -4.45 -2.17 -19.35
CA LYS A 87 -4.82 -3.18 -20.37
C LYS A 87 -4.03 -4.49 -20.21
N HIS A 88 -3.09 -4.54 -19.26
CA HIS A 88 -2.26 -5.72 -19.06
C HIS A 88 -3.11 -6.97 -18.77
N PRO A 89 -2.84 -8.13 -19.42
CA PRO A 89 -3.67 -9.33 -19.33
C PRO A 89 -3.93 -9.82 -17.91
N LEU A 90 -2.94 -9.74 -17.00
CA LEU A 90 -3.10 -10.14 -15.61
C LEU A 90 -4.09 -9.23 -14.86
N THR A 91 -4.08 -7.92 -15.15
CA THR A 91 -5.00 -6.95 -14.56
C THR A 91 -6.43 -7.20 -15.03
N LEU A 92 -6.62 -7.41 -16.33
CA LEU A 92 -7.93 -7.74 -16.90
C LEU A 92 -8.46 -9.09 -16.40
N LEU A 93 -7.58 -10.08 -16.26
CA LEU A 93 -7.94 -11.37 -15.66
C LEU A 93 -8.39 -11.19 -14.21
N SER A 94 -7.67 -10.39 -13.42
CA SER A 94 -8.04 -10.08 -12.03
C SER A 94 -9.43 -9.45 -11.95
N ALA A 95 -9.75 -8.55 -12.88
CA ALA A 95 -11.07 -7.94 -12.95
C ALA A 95 -12.16 -8.93 -13.39
N LYS A 96 -11.85 -9.81 -14.35
CA LYS A 96 -12.78 -10.80 -14.90
C LYS A 96 -13.17 -11.90 -13.91
N VAL A 97 -12.21 -12.37 -13.10
CA VAL A 97 -12.44 -13.47 -12.15
C VAL A 97 -13.46 -13.08 -11.07
N GLY A 98 -13.63 -11.79 -10.78
CA GLY A 98 -14.52 -11.31 -9.71
C GLY A 98 -14.07 -11.76 -8.31
N ARG A 99 -14.72 -11.25 -7.26
CA ARG A 99 -14.40 -11.57 -5.84
C ARG A 99 -12.90 -11.51 -5.50
N LEU A 100 -12.16 -10.69 -6.22
CA LEU A 100 -10.74 -10.41 -6.02
C LEU A 100 -10.51 -8.94 -6.33
N THR A 101 -9.69 -8.26 -5.56
CA THR A 101 -9.29 -6.87 -5.81
C THR A 101 -7.79 -6.71 -5.61
N ILE A 102 -7.17 -5.79 -6.33
CA ILE A 102 -5.86 -5.23 -5.97
C ILE A 102 -6.14 -4.22 -4.87
N ILE A 103 -5.30 -4.19 -3.87
CA ILE A 103 -5.49 -3.28 -2.74
C ILE A 103 -4.42 -2.16 -2.74
N PRO A 104 -4.72 -1.00 -2.12
CA PRO A 104 -3.72 0.01 -1.82
C PRO A 104 -2.51 -0.59 -1.12
N GLY A 105 -1.30 -0.08 -1.44
CA GLY A 105 -0.04 -0.69 -1.02
C GLY A 105 0.61 -1.57 -2.10
N SER A 106 -0.12 -1.92 -3.18
CA SER A 106 0.51 -2.46 -4.39
C SER A 106 1.37 -1.38 -5.03
N LYS A 107 2.67 -1.66 -5.21
CA LYS A 107 3.65 -0.63 -5.61
C LYS A 107 4.75 -1.18 -6.49
N LEU A 108 5.31 -0.31 -7.30
CA LEU A 108 6.60 -0.45 -7.97
C LEU A 108 7.58 0.46 -7.26
N ASP A 109 8.73 -0.08 -6.86
CA ASP A 109 9.82 0.67 -6.22
C ASP A 109 11.20 0.18 -6.69
N ALA A 110 12.28 0.65 -6.04
CA ALA A 110 13.65 0.24 -6.36
C ALA A 110 13.86 -1.28 -6.26
N ASN A 111 13.14 -1.97 -5.38
CA ASN A 111 13.25 -3.41 -5.16
C ASN A 111 12.50 -4.22 -6.23
N GLY A 112 11.40 -3.66 -6.76
CA GLY A 112 10.58 -4.32 -7.76
C GLY A 112 9.10 -4.03 -7.64
N LEU A 113 8.27 -4.93 -8.17
CA LEU A 113 6.81 -4.83 -8.16
C LEU A 113 6.21 -5.69 -7.05
N HIS A 114 5.51 -5.06 -6.13
CA HIS A 114 4.67 -5.67 -5.12
C HIS A 114 3.21 -5.60 -5.57
N TYR A 115 2.66 -6.71 -5.97
CA TYR A 115 1.27 -6.82 -6.43
C TYR A 115 0.45 -7.51 -5.36
N ILE A 116 -0.35 -6.75 -4.62
CA ILE A 116 -1.10 -7.26 -3.47
C ILE A 116 -2.56 -7.43 -3.87
N ILE A 117 -3.04 -8.66 -3.76
CA ILE A 117 -4.41 -9.03 -4.11
C ILE A 117 -5.14 -9.61 -2.90
N ARG A 118 -6.39 -9.23 -2.77
CA ARG A 118 -7.29 -9.74 -1.72
C ARG A 118 -8.53 -10.34 -2.38
N GLY A 119 -8.96 -11.53 -1.91
CA GLY A 119 -10.12 -12.16 -2.52
C GLY A 119 -10.47 -13.54 -1.99
N SER A 120 -11.37 -14.22 -2.72
CA SER A 120 -11.71 -15.60 -2.42
C SER A 120 -10.55 -16.56 -2.75
N PRO A 121 -10.41 -17.70 -2.04
CA PRO A 121 -9.32 -18.66 -2.31
C PRO A 121 -9.27 -19.14 -3.76
N ILE A 122 -10.42 -19.29 -4.40
CA ILE A 122 -10.51 -19.74 -5.80
C ILE A 122 -10.01 -18.64 -6.74
N ALA A 123 -10.49 -17.41 -6.57
CA ALA A 123 -10.09 -16.27 -7.39
C ALA A 123 -8.58 -16.00 -7.28
N ILE A 124 -8.02 -16.02 -6.07
CA ILE A 124 -6.59 -15.88 -5.83
C ILE A 124 -5.81 -17.00 -6.53
N ARG A 125 -6.25 -18.26 -6.43
CA ARG A 125 -5.58 -19.38 -7.09
C ARG A 125 -5.50 -19.18 -8.60
N VAL A 126 -6.56 -18.72 -9.24
CA VAL A 126 -6.59 -18.45 -10.69
C VAL A 126 -5.56 -17.38 -11.06
N VAL A 127 -5.56 -16.24 -10.36
CA VAL A 127 -4.65 -15.11 -10.66
C VAL A 127 -3.19 -15.48 -10.34
N VAL A 128 -2.93 -16.18 -9.23
CA VAL A 128 -1.58 -16.65 -8.87
C VAL A 128 -1.05 -17.64 -9.91
N THR A 129 -1.90 -18.55 -10.39
CA THR A 129 -1.50 -19.52 -11.42
C THR A 129 -1.16 -18.79 -12.73
N ALA A 130 -1.99 -17.84 -13.16
CA ALA A 130 -1.72 -17.04 -14.34
C ALA A 130 -0.43 -16.22 -14.19
N ALA A 131 -0.21 -15.58 -13.03
CA ALA A 131 1.02 -14.85 -12.74
C ALA A 131 2.26 -15.75 -12.83
N ARG A 132 2.19 -16.97 -12.29
CA ARG A 132 3.29 -17.95 -12.40
C ARG A 132 3.57 -18.36 -13.84
N MET A 133 2.55 -18.54 -14.64
CA MET A 133 2.70 -18.97 -16.04
C MET A 133 3.22 -17.83 -16.92
N MET A 134 2.68 -16.62 -16.77
CA MET A 134 2.96 -15.49 -17.63
C MET A 134 4.21 -14.71 -17.22
N LEU A 135 4.38 -14.46 -15.92
CA LEU A 135 5.34 -13.47 -15.41
C LEU A 135 6.38 -14.05 -14.44
N ARG A 136 6.26 -15.33 -14.06
CA ARG A 136 7.22 -16.06 -13.20
C ARG A 136 7.72 -15.25 -12.01
N PRO A 137 6.87 -14.96 -11.01
CA PRO A 137 7.24 -14.15 -9.86
C PRO A 137 8.40 -14.76 -9.05
N ASP A 138 9.18 -13.90 -8.40
CA ASP A 138 10.29 -14.32 -7.53
C ASP A 138 9.79 -14.84 -6.19
N ARG A 139 8.69 -14.26 -5.66
CA ARG A 139 8.10 -14.68 -4.39
C ARG A 139 6.57 -14.53 -4.42
N ILE A 140 5.90 -15.44 -3.75
CA ILE A 140 4.46 -15.35 -3.48
C ILE A 140 4.29 -15.68 -2.01
N SER A 141 3.74 -14.73 -1.25
CA SER A 141 3.37 -14.90 0.16
C SER A 141 1.87 -14.77 0.31
N ALA A 142 1.29 -15.62 1.16
CA ALA A 142 -0.13 -15.62 1.43
C ALA A 142 -0.35 -15.41 2.92
N THR A 143 -1.22 -14.47 3.27
CA THR A 143 -1.67 -14.21 4.63
C THR A 143 -3.15 -14.55 4.72
N SER A 144 -3.54 -15.28 5.77
CA SER A 144 -4.95 -15.47 6.08
C SER A 144 -5.48 -14.21 6.73
N ILE A 145 -6.52 -13.63 6.16
CA ILE A 145 -7.18 -12.47 6.73
C ILE A 145 -8.21 -12.99 7.72
N THR A 146 -8.08 -12.64 8.99
CA THR A 146 -9.11 -12.84 10.02
C THR A 146 -10.21 -11.79 9.88
N GLN A 147 -11.29 -11.94 10.62
CA GLN A 147 -12.39 -10.96 10.60
C GLN A 147 -11.92 -9.61 11.17
N GLU A 148 -10.98 -9.62 12.09
CA GLU A 148 -10.33 -8.46 12.68
C GLU A 148 -9.51 -7.66 11.65
N ASP A 149 -8.82 -8.35 10.73
CA ASP A 149 -8.10 -7.71 9.62
C ASP A 149 -9.03 -7.06 8.57
N MET A 150 -10.31 -7.41 8.59
CA MET A 150 -11.29 -6.86 7.64
C MET A 150 -11.96 -5.57 8.16
N GLU A 151 -12.00 -5.39 9.47
CA GLU A 151 -12.58 -4.21 10.13
C GLU A 151 -11.57 -3.07 10.23
N GLY A 152 -10.30 -3.32 9.98
CA GLY A 152 -9.24 -2.33 9.87
C GLY A 152 -8.03 -2.90 9.16
N ASN A 153 -7.51 -2.20 8.19
CA ASN A 153 -6.09 -2.15 7.96
C ASN A 153 -5.53 -1.47 9.23
N SER A 154 -5.45 -2.20 10.34
CA SER A 154 -4.93 -1.65 11.57
C SER A 154 -3.43 -1.47 11.34
N LEU A 155 -3.05 -0.26 10.92
CA LEU A 155 -1.67 0.22 10.91
C LEU A 155 -1.03 0.04 12.28
N LEU A 156 -1.87 -0.14 13.30
CA LEU A 156 -1.50 -0.21 14.70
C LEU A 156 -1.88 -1.58 15.27
N SER A 157 -1.07 -2.12 16.18
CA SER A 157 -1.47 -3.27 16.98
C SER A 157 -2.70 -2.92 17.86
N GLU A 158 -3.48 -3.93 18.27
CA GLU A 158 -4.63 -3.71 19.16
C GLU A 158 -4.26 -2.85 20.38
N ARG A 159 -3.11 -3.12 20.98
CA ARG A 159 -2.65 -2.39 22.14
C ARG A 159 -2.27 -0.93 21.82
N GLN A 160 -1.64 -0.69 20.71
CA GLN A 160 -1.36 0.67 20.21
C GLN A 160 -2.65 1.43 19.92
N MET A 161 -3.64 0.77 19.29
CA MET A 161 -4.93 1.36 19.00
C MET A 161 -5.72 1.68 20.28
N GLU A 162 -5.72 0.78 21.26
CA GLU A 162 -6.35 0.99 22.58
C GLU A 162 -5.77 2.21 23.28
N VAL A 163 -4.44 2.28 23.35
CA VAL A 163 -3.75 3.39 24.01
C VAL A 163 -3.99 4.71 23.28
N LEU A 164 -3.91 4.70 21.96
CA LEU A 164 -4.13 5.89 21.13
C LEU A 164 -5.56 6.40 21.25
N ARG A 165 -6.55 5.50 21.21
CA ARG A 165 -7.97 5.84 21.38
C ARG A 165 -8.25 6.44 22.75
N ALA A 166 -7.74 5.80 23.82
CA ALA A 166 -7.87 6.34 25.17
C ALA A 166 -7.22 7.74 25.29
N ALA A 167 -6.07 7.94 24.68
CA ALA A 167 -5.40 9.25 24.67
C ALA A 167 -6.24 10.30 23.93
N TRP A 168 -6.84 9.95 22.79
CA TRP A 168 -7.71 10.83 22.04
C TRP A 168 -8.97 11.19 22.85
N ASP A 169 -9.67 10.21 23.37
CA ASP A 169 -10.93 10.39 24.11
C ASP A 169 -10.77 11.21 25.40
N GLU A 170 -9.58 11.14 26.01
CA GLU A 170 -9.25 11.86 27.23
C GLU A 170 -8.58 13.24 26.99
N GLY A 171 -8.48 13.67 25.75
CA GLY A 171 -7.96 14.99 25.39
C GLY A 171 -6.45 15.14 25.56
N TRP A 172 -5.68 14.06 25.40
CA TRP A 172 -4.21 14.11 25.34
C TRP A 172 -3.69 15.01 24.22
N TYR A 173 -4.42 15.06 23.11
CA TYR A 173 -4.09 15.85 21.92
C TYR A 173 -4.76 17.24 21.91
N ASP A 174 -5.55 17.58 22.92
CA ASP A 174 -6.16 18.89 23.03
C ASP A 174 -5.15 20.00 23.36
N ILE A 175 -5.51 21.23 23.02
CA ILE A 175 -4.75 22.42 23.40
C ILE A 175 -5.64 23.36 24.22
N PRO A 176 -5.43 23.46 25.55
CA PRO A 176 -4.44 22.75 26.35
C PRO A 176 -4.81 21.29 26.58
N ARG A 177 -3.80 20.45 26.84
CA ARG A 177 -4.03 19.02 27.18
C ARG A 177 -4.93 18.87 28.38
N GLN A 178 -5.92 17.96 28.28
CA GLN A 178 -6.89 17.69 29.34
C GLN A 178 -6.46 16.58 30.30
N ILE A 179 -5.48 15.74 29.91
CA ILE A 179 -4.99 14.63 30.72
C ILE A 179 -3.46 14.59 30.75
N THR A 180 -2.89 14.10 31.85
CA THR A 180 -1.45 13.82 31.96
C THR A 180 -1.13 12.37 31.59
N LEU A 181 0.12 12.11 31.22
CA LEU A 181 0.60 10.74 30.96
C LEU A 181 0.41 9.83 32.18
N GLY A 182 0.55 10.39 33.39
CA GLY A 182 0.34 9.66 34.63
C GLY A 182 -1.10 9.23 34.85
N ASP A 183 -2.06 10.05 34.48
CA ASP A 183 -3.48 9.73 34.64
C ASP A 183 -3.95 8.79 33.56
N LEU A 184 -3.45 8.97 32.32
CA LEU A 184 -3.70 8.04 31.24
C LEU A 184 -3.15 6.64 31.55
N SER A 185 -1.95 6.55 32.15
CA SER A 185 -1.36 5.28 32.59
C SER A 185 -2.17 4.57 33.66
N LYS A 186 -2.69 5.32 34.65
CA LYS A 186 -3.58 4.76 35.69
C LYS A 186 -4.87 4.23 35.08
N LYS A 187 -5.48 4.99 34.15
CA LYS A 187 -6.73 4.61 33.48
C LYS A 187 -6.58 3.32 32.68
N LEU A 188 -5.45 3.15 32.00
CA LEU A 188 -5.14 1.97 31.19
C LEU A 188 -4.58 0.79 32.00
N GLY A 189 -4.26 1.00 33.28
CA GLY A 189 -3.63 -0.03 34.11
C GLY A 189 -2.20 -0.39 33.67
N LEU A 190 -1.49 0.54 33.02
CA LEU A 190 -0.16 0.34 32.45
C LEU A 190 0.89 1.22 33.11
N GLY A 191 2.16 0.85 32.95
CA GLY A 191 3.29 1.72 33.31
C GLY A 191 3.36 2.97 32.44
N ARG A 192 3.85 4.10 32.99
CA ARG A 192 4.00 5.35 32.22
C ARG A 192 4.91 5.19 31.00
N SER A 193 6.02 4.45 31.15
CA SER A 193 6.94 4.14 30.05
C SER A 193 6.25 3.37 28.92
N THR A 194 5.46 2.35 29.30
CA THR A 194 4.71 1.51 28.36
C THR A 194 3.67 2.32 27.57
N VAL A 195 2.91 3.20 28.27
CA VAL A 195 1.93 4.07 27.58
C VAL A 195 2.63 5.05 26.64
N SER A 196 3.74 5.65 27.09
CA SER A 196 4.54 6.56 26.25
C SER A 196 5.08 5.85 25.01
N GLU A 197 5.60 4.63 25.18
CA GLU A 197 6.13 3.82 24.07
C GLU A 197 5.03 3.47 23.05
N HIS A 198 3.88 3.01 23.52
CA HIS A 198 2.77 2.71 22.62
C HIS A 198 2.26 3.95 21.87
N LEU A 199 2.19 5.13 22.53
CA LEU A 199 1.80 6.37 21.87
C LEU A 199 2.82 6.75 20.78
N VAL A 200 4.09 6.81 21.12
CA VAL A 200 5.16 7.21 20.19
C VAL A 200 5.19 6.25 18.97
N ARG A 201 5.08 4.94 19.21
CA ARG A 201 5.03 3.96 18.11
C ARG A 201 3.77 4.13 17.24
N ALA A 202 2.61 4.33 17.86
CA ALA A 202 1.36 4.54 17.13
C ALA A 202 1.39 5.83 16.30
N GLU A 203 1.82 6.92 16.92
CA GLU A 203 1.98 8.23 16.26
C GLU A 203 2.97 8.14 15.10
N GLY A 204 4.14 7.51 15.34
CA GLY A 204 5.17 7.30 14.32
C GLY A 204 4.64 6.51 13.12
N THR A 205 3.93 5.41 13.38
CA THR A 205 3.33 4.59 12.30
C THR A 205 2.31 5.39 11.48
N ILE A 206 1.45 6.19 12.14
CA ILE A 206 0.46 7.02 11.46
C ILE A 206 1.14 8.11 10.62
N ILE A 207 2.13 8.79 11.20
CA ILE A 207 2.88 9.84 10.52
C ILE A 207 3.62 9.27 9.31
N ASP A 208 4.27 8.12 9.46
CA ASP A 208 4.97 7.46 8.38
C ASP A 208 4.02 7.03 7.26
N TYR A 209 2.90 6.42 7.61
CA TYR A 209 1.86 6.09 6.65
C TYR A 209 1.36 7.32 5.89
N PHE A 210 1.18 8.45 6.57
CA PHE A 210 0.74 9.70 5.95
C PHE A 210 1.79 10.30 5.02
N LEU A 211 3.08 10.24 5.43
CA LEU A 211 4.17 10.84 4.66
C LEU A 211 4.65 9.97 3.49
N HIS A 212 4.68 8.66 3.67
CA HIS A 212 5.32 7.74 2.74
C HIS A 212 4.40 6.61 2.22
N GLY A 213 3.26 6.39 2.86
CA GLY A 213 2.30 5.34 2.49
C GLY A 213 2.78 3.91 2.77
N ASP A 214 3.82 3.74 3.59
CA ASP A 214 4.39 2.43 3.93
C ASP A 214 4.69 2.29 5.44
N PRO A 215 4.02 1.37 6.15
CA PRO A 215 4.23 1.16 7.58
C PRO A 215 5.51 0.36 7.93
N SER A 216 6.26 -0.14 6.95
CA SER A 216 7.36 -1.10 7.20
C SER A 216 8.67 -0.50 7.70
N LEU A 217 8.78 0.82 7.85
CA LEU A 217 10.04 1.49 8.22
C LEU A 217 10.34 1.49 9.74
N PHE A 218 9.42 1.02 10.59
CA PHE A 218 9.60 1.03 12.05
C PHE A 218 9.85 -0.34 12.68
N ASP A 219 9.87 -1.42 11.90
CA ASP A 219 10.12 -2.78 12.44
C ASP A 219 11.59 -3.01 12.86
N ASP A 220 12.51 -2.12 12.44
CA ASP A 220 13.96 -2.22 12.76
C ASP A 220 14.42 -1.42 13.99
N ILE A 221 13.50 -0.77 14.72
CA ILE A 221 13.88 0.02 15.92
C ILE A 221 13.50 -0.72 17.22
N GLY A 222 13.87 -1.97 17.35
CA GLY A 222 13.49 -2.58 18.60
C GLY A 222 13.92 -3.99 18.91
N ASP A 223 15.13 -4.38 18.58
CA ASP A 223 15.80 -5.48 19.28
C ASP A 223 17.31 -5.16 19.42
N SER A 224 17.60 -4.27 20.34
CA SER A 224 18.93 -4.14 20.93
C SER A 224 18.75 -4.06 22.44
N ASP A 225 18.96 -5.23 23.05
CA ASP A 225 19.08 -5.61 24.46
C ASP A 225 17.82 -5.97 25.21
#